data_a752dccdcd4c02df49f821116531da59
#
_entry.id   a752dccdcd4c02df49f821116531da59
#
_cell.length_a   1.000
_cell.length_b   1.000
_cell.length_c   1.000
_cell.angle_alpha   90.00
_cell.angle_beta   90.00
_cell.angle_gamma   90.00
#
_symmetry.space_group_name_H-M   'P 1'
#
loop_
_entity.id
_entity.type
_entity.pdbx_description
1 polymer ?
#
loop_
_entity_poly.entity_id
_entity_poly.type
_entity_poly.pdbx_seq_one_letter_code
_entity_poly.pdbx_strand_id
1 'polypeptide(L)'
;MESASPPASRRELNPATKLVAALVAVALGLTLPAWGAGVIAVATVLLAAAAHRLRALAVVFLALLPVQLSAVAINAVFPAGGNRAFGLLTSIRVLAVVLPPSLLFLTTAPDRLLADLEVRGLPPAAAFVVAAALGAVPRMRERAQRVGEALRTRGLDTEGSVAARLRGVAPLGAAMVQGTLAEVEDRTLALEVRGFRSARRRTVLRPPPDSAAERALRAALLAVALAAIATRVWFR
;
A
#
# COMPACT_ATOMS: atom_id res chain seq x y z
N MET A 1 -29.01 16.98 15.75
CA MET A 1 -27.92 16.06 16.09
C MET A 1 -26.65 16.67 15.55
N GLU A 2 -26.00 17.42 16.39
CA GLU A 2 -24.77 18.17 16.13
C GLU A 2 -23.63 17.15 16.05
N SER A 3 -23.13 16.91 14.84
CA SER A 3 -21.96 16.04 14.64
C SER A 3 -20.75 16.80 15.17
N ALA A 4 -20.32 16.45 16.38
CA ALA A 4 -19.10 16.93 16.96
C ALA A 4 -17.95 16.76 15.97
N SER A 5 -17.36 17.88 15.55
CA SER A 5 -16.14 17.92 14.75
C SER A 5 -15.06 17.12 15.50
N PRO A 6 -14.41 16.14 14.90
CA PRO A 6 -13.32 15.47 15.58
C PRO A 6 -12.25 16.49 15.95
N PRO A 7 -11.62 16.38 17.13
CA PRO A 7 -10.63 17.33 17.59
C PRO A 7 -9.51 17.47 16.55
N ALA A 8 -9.00 18.70 16.41
CA ALA A 8 -7.91 19.07 15.52
C ALA A 8 -6.77 18.06 15.66
N SER A 9 -6.68 17.15 14.74
CA SER A 9 -5.69 16.08 14.72
C SER A 9 -4.31 16.70 14.63
N ARG A 10 -3.39 16.19 15.48
CA ARG A 10 -1.94 16.36 15.40
C ARG A 10 -1.55 16.64 13.95
N ARG A 11 -0.63 17.58 13.72
CA ARG A 11 -0.10 17.92 12.38
C ARG A 11 0.37 16.67 11.67
N GLU A 12 -0.56 15.97 11.04
CA GLU A 12 -0.24 14.80 10.20
C GLU A 12 0.42 15.33 8.94
N LEU A 13 1.61 14.83 8.63
CA LEU A 13 2.29 15.12 7.38
C LEU A 13 1.38 14.79 6.20
N ASN A 14 1.43 15.64 5.18
CA ASN A 14 0.68 15.44 3.95
C ASN A 14 0.95 14.04 3.35
N PRO A 15 -0.08 13.30 2.88
CA PRO A 15 0.07 11.97 2.28
C PRO A 15 1.12 11.89 1.17
N ALA A 16 1.20 12.91 0.28
CA ALA A 16 2.23 12.94 -0.75
C ALA A 16 3.65 13.09 -0.17
N THR A 17 3.82 13.82 0.93
CA THR A 17 5.14 13.94 1.57
C THR A 17 5.60 12.59 2.11
N LYS A 18 4.70 11.83 2.72
CA LYS A 18 4.98 10.47 3.19
C LYS A 18 5.27 9.52 2.02
N LEU A 19 4.53 9.64 0.91
CA LEU A 19 4.75 8.84 -0.30
C LEU A 19 6.14 9.11 -0.89
N VAL A 20 6.48 10.39 -1.09
CA VAL A 20 7.80 10.79 -1.61
C VAL A 20 8.91 10.31 -0.66
N ALA A 21 8.75 10.47 0.65
CA ALA A 21 9.72 9.99 1.63
C ALA A 21 9.90 8.47 1.55
N ALA A 22 8.82 7.69 1.41
CA ALA A 22 8.90 6.24 1.26
C ALA A 22 9.61 5.84 -0.04
N LEU A 23 9.28 6.48 -1.18
CA LEU A 23 9.92 6.21 -2.46
C LEU A 23 11.41 6.57 -2.45
N VAL A 24 11.76 7.71 -1.86
CA VAL A 24 13.16 8.13 -1.69
C VAL A 24 13.91 7.15 -0.78
N ALA A 25 13.31 6.71 0.32
CA ALA A 25 13.93 5.72 1.20
C ALA A 25 14.19 4.40 0.47
N VAL A 26 13.26 3.93 -0.36
CA VAL A 26 13.46 2.75 -1.22
C VAL A 26 14.60 2.97 -2.20
N ALA A 27 14.61 4.10 -2.92
CA ALA A 27 15.67 4.41 -3.88
C ALA A 27 17.06 4.48 -3.21
N LEU A 28 17.15 5.12 -2.05
CA LEU A 28 18.38 5.19 -1.26
C LEU A 28 18.80 3.82 -0.71
N GLY A 29 17.84 3.00 -0.25
CA GLY A 29 18.11 1.63 0.22
C GLY A 29 18.70 0.73 -0.87
N LEU A 30 18.35 0.98 -2.16
CA LEU A 30 18.90 0.26 -3.29
C LEU A 30 20.26 0.83 -3.77
N THR A 31 20.47 2.14 -3.63
CA THR A 31 21.64 2.83 -4.15
C THR A 31 22.79 2.91 -3.17
N LEU A 32 22.53 3.10 -1.88
CA LEU A 32 23.54 3.25 -0.85
C LEU A 32 24.22 1.91 -0.49
N PRO A 33 25.44 1.97 0.05
CA PRO A 33 26.08 0.80 0.65
C PRO A 33 25.26 0.29 1.85
N ALA A 34 25.54 -0.93 2.30
CA ALA A 34 24.72 -1.62 3.31
C ALA A 34 24.58 -0.85 4.64
N TRP A 35 25.57 -0.08 5.06
CA TRP A 35 25.45 0.78 6.24
C TRP A 35 24.38 1.89 6.06
N GLY A 36 24.29 2.47 4.87
CA GLY A 36 23.25 3.45 4.54
C GLY A 36 21.86 2.82 4.52
N ALA A 37 21.72 1.60 3.99
CA ALA A 37 20.48 0.84 4.08
C ALA A 37 20.09 0.56 5.55
N GLY A 38 21.07 0.24 6.41
CA GLY A 38 20.85 0.07 7.84
C GLY A 38 20.32 1.33 8.51
N VAL A 39 20.87 2.49 8.19
CA VAL A 39 20.37 3.80 8.69
C VAL A 39 18.93 4.02 8.29
N ILE A 40 18.55 3.73 7.05
CA ILE A 40 17.17 3.87 6.57
C ILE A 40 16.21 2.95 7.33
N ALA A 41 16.60 1.69 7.54
CA ALA A 41 15.79 0.74 8.30
C ALA A 41 15.59 1.22 9.75
N VAL A 42 16.64 1.67 10.42
CA VAL A 42 16.57 2.22 11.80
C VAL A 42 15.72 3.48 11.83
N ALA A 43 15.92 4.43 10.91
CA ALA A 43 15.11 5.64 10.83
C ALA A 43 13.62 5.33 10.65
N THR A 44 13.28 4.31 9.82
CA THR A 44 11.90 3.88 9.63
C THR A 44 11.30 3.29 10.90
N VAL A 45 12.07 2.51 11.67
CA VAL A 45 11.63 1.96 12.96
C VAL A 45 11.41 3.09 13.97
N LEU A 46 12.29 4.07 14.04
CA LEU A 46 12.12 5.25 14.92
C LEU A 46 10.87 6.07 14.55
N LEU A 47 10.63 6.27 13.26
CA LEU A 47 9.40 6.92 12.78
C LEU A 47 8.15 6.12 13.13
N ALA A 48 8.19 4.80 13.04
CA ALA A 48 7.09 3.93 13.46
C ALA A 48 6.85 4.00 14.98
N ALA A 49 7.91 4.13 15.77
CA ALA A 49 7.82 4.37 17.22
C ALA A 49 7.12 5.70 17.52
N ALA A 50 7.56 6.77 16.87
CA ALA A 50 6.95 8.10 17.01
C ALA A 50 5.48 8.13 16.56
N ALA A 51 5.12 7.32 15.55
CA ALA A 51 3.75 7.15 15.07
C ALA A 51 2.91 6.17 15.91
N HIS A 52 3.46 5.57 16.98
CA HIS A 52 2.83 4.52 17.80
C HIS A 52 2.37 3.29 16.98
N ARG A 53 3.08 2.96 15.90
CA ARG A 53 2.77 1.85 14.97
C ARG A 53 3.77 0.70 15.05
N LEU A 54 4.60 0.63 16.08
CA LEU A 54 5.62 -0.41 16.23
C LEU A 54 5.06 -1.83 16.16
N ARG A 55 3.92 -2.10 16.82
CA ARG A 55 3.29 -3.43 16.78
C ARG A 55 2.91 -3.86 15.38
N ALA A 56 2.33 -2.95 14.59
CA ALA A 56 1.97 -3.23 13.21
C ALA A 56 3.19 -3.43 12.32
N LEU A 57 4.26 -2.63 12.51
CA LEU A 57 5.52 -2.81 11.80
C LEU A 57 6.22 -4.12 12.19
N ALA A 58 6.13 -4.52 13.47
CA ALA A 58 6.65 -5.80 13.94
C ALA A 58 5.96 -7.00 13.27
N VAL A 59 4.66 -6.93 12.99
CA VAL A 59 3.95 -7.96 12.22
C VAL A 59 4.51 -8.06 10.79
N VAL A 60 4.78 -6.92 10.15
CA VAL A 60 5.42 -6.90 8.82
C VAL A 60 6.81 -7.52 8.88
N PHE A 61 7.61 -7.15 9.89
CA PHE A 61 8.94 -7.73 10.11
C PHE A 61 8.87 -9.24 10.32
N LEU A 62 7.94 -9.71 11.15
CA LEU A 62 7.72 -11.14 11.42
C LEU A 62 7.31 -11.90 10.14
N ALA A 63 6.46 -11.30 9.31
CA ALA A 63 6.07 -11.87 8.01
C ALA A 63 7.26 -11.96 7.02
N LEU A 64 8.25 -11.08 7.16
CA LEU A 64 9.48 -11.10 6.36
C LEU A 64 10.53 -12.10 6.90
N LEU A 65 10.39 -12.59 8.13
CA LEU A 65 11.38 -13.49 8.74
C LEU A 65 11.74 -14.71 7.88
N PRO A 66 10.79 -15.44 7.28
CA PRO A 66 11.12 -16.58 6.42
C PRO A 66 12.03 -16.19 5.24
N VAL A 67 11.75 -15.03 4.62
CA VAL A 67 12.55 -14.49 3.51
C VAL A 67 13.96 -14.12 4.00
N GLN A 68 14.07 -13.48 5.15
CA GLN A 68 15.35 -13.08 5.73
C GLN A 68 16.20 -14.31 6.13
N LEU A 69 15.57 -15.28 6.78
CA LEU A 69 16.23 -16.51 7.15
C LEU A 69 16.70 -17.32 5.94
N SER A 70 15.86 -17.40 4.89
CA SER A 70 16.25 -18.09 3.65
C SER A 70 17.41 -17.39 2.95
N ALA A 71 17.41 -16.05 2.90
CA ALA A 71 18.51 -15.28 2.33
C ALA A 71 19.84 -15.52 3.07
N VAL A 72 19.79 -15.51 4.40
CA VAL A 72 20.98 -15.82 5.22
C VAL A 72 21.41 -17.27 5.06
N ALA A 73 20.49 -18.23 5.11
CA ALA A 73 20.78 -19.65 5.02
C ALA A 73 21.37 -20.03 3.64
N ILE A 74 20.79 -19.56 2.55
CA ILE A 74 21.29 -19.82 1.20
C ILE A 74 22.72 -19.28 1.04
N ASN A 75 22.99 -18.07 1.50
CA ASN A 75 24.32 -17.47 1.42
C ASN A 75 25.32 -18.07 2.42
N ALA A 76 24.86 -18.72 3.48
CA ALA A 76 25.72 -19.47 4.40
C ALA A 76 26.12 -20.84 3.83
N VAL A 77 25.17 -21.52 3.13
CA VAL A 77 25.39 -22.87 2.56
C VAL A 77 26.08 -22.81 1.19
N PHE A 78 25.67 -21.84 0.35
CA PHE A 78 26.22 -21.64 -0.99
C PHE A 78 26.87 -20.25 -1.08
N PRO A 79 28.05 -20.04 -0.54
CA PRO A 79 28.70 -18.74 -0.58
C PRO A 79 29.13 -18.41 -2.00
N ALA A 80 28.26 -17.81 -2.77
CA ALA A 80 28.62 -17.21 -4.05
C ALA A 80 29.60 -16.05 -3.77
N GLY A 81 30.88 -16.30 -3.89
CA GLY A 81 31.91 -15.32 -3.59
C GLY A 81 32.48 -15.35 -2.16
N GLY A 82 32.21 -16.39 -1.37
CA GLY A 82 32.97 -16.71 -0.12
C GLY A 82 32.64 -15.86 1.12
N ASN A 83 31.61 -15.02 1.12
CA ASN A 83 31.39 -14.10 2.23
C ASN A 83 30.03 -14.30 2.92
N ARG A 84 30.01 -14.91 4.11
CA ARG A 84 28.79 -15.04 4.96
C ARG A 84 28.14 -13.70 5.29
N ALA A 85 28.90 -12.61 5.29
CA ALA A 85 28.40 -11.27 5.51
C ALA A 85 27.43 -10.82 4.39
N PHE A 86 27.51 -11.38 3.19
CA PHE A 86 26.64 -11.00 2.06
C PHE A 86 25.15 -11.27 2.35
N GLY A 87 24.84 -12.39 3.00
CA GLY A 87 23.46 -12.71 3.40
C GLY A 87 22.88 -11.69 4.39
N LEU A 88 23.67 -11.29 5.39
CA LEU A 88 23.27 -10.27 6.36
C LEU A 88 23.09 -8.90 5.70
N LEU A 89 24.02 -8.49 4.83
CA LEU A 89 23.95 -7.23 4.10
C LEU A 89 22.74 -7.18 3.17
N THR A 90 22.43 -8.30 2.52
CA THR A 90 21.22 -8.44 1.70
C THR A 90 19.95 -8.32 2.54
N SER A 91 19.90 -8.95 3.70
CA SER A 91 18.78 -8.87 4.64
C SER A 91 18.52 -7.44 5.11
N ILE A 92 19.57 -6.69 5.47
CA ILE A 92 19.47 -5.27 5.83
C ILE A 92 18.91 -4.46 4.68
N ARG A 93 19.35 -4.73 3.45
CA ARG A 93 18.86 -4.03 2.24
C ARG A 93 17.39 -4.33 1.97
N VAL A 94 16.94 -5.58 2.11
CA VAL A 94 15.54 -5.94 1.98
C VAL A 94 14.67 -5.20 3.00
N LEU A 95 15.13 -5.10 4.26
CA LEU A 95 14.43 -4.32 5.29
C LEU A 95 14.34 -2.84 4.92
N ALA A 96 15.42 -2.23 4.44
CA ALA A 96 15.44 -0.84 4.02
C ALA A 96 14.48 -0.54 2.86
N VAL A 97 14.21 -1.52 2.00
CA VAL A 97 13.29 -1.38 0.87
C VAL A 97 11.84 -1.63 1.28
N VAL A 98 11.57 -2.58 2.17
CA VAL A 98 10.19 -3.00 2.50
C VAL A 98 9.59 -2.21 3.65
N LEU A 99 10.36 -1.80 4.66
CA LEU A 99 9.80 -1.12 5.84
C LEU A 99 9.23 0.28 5.54
N PRO A 100 9.86 1.16 4.74
CA PRO A 100 9.33 2.50 4.49
C PRO A 100 7.94 2.50 3.81
N PRO A 101 7.69 1.80 2.70
CA PRO A 101 6.36 1.73 2.11
C PRO A 101 5.34 1.04 3.02
N SER A 102 5.76 0.03 3.81
CA SER A 102 4.88 -0.59 4.80
C SER A 102 4.42 0.44 5.85
N LEU A 103 5.32 1.27 6.35
CA LEU A 103 4.98 2.34 7.28
C LEU A 103 4.03 3.37 6.66
N LEU A 104 4.20 3.71 5.39
CA LEU A 104 3.27 4.58 4.67
C LEU A 104 1.84 4.03 4.72
N PHE A 105 1.63 2.77 4.33
CA PHE A 105 0.31 2.14 4.33
C PHE A 105 -0.27 1.93 5.72
N LEU A 106 0.57 1.75 6.75
CA LEU A 106 0.14 1.67 8.15
C LEU A 106 -0.29 3.03 8.74
N THR A 107 0.21 4.13 8.20
CA THR A 107 -0.03 5.48 8.73
C THR A 107 -0.95 6.34 7.86
N THR A 108 -1.24 5.90 6.64
CA THR A 108 -2.01 6.70 5.68
C THR A 108 -3.06 5.82 5.01
N ALA A 109 -4.32 6.20 5.15
CA ALA A 109 -5.40 5.51 4.45
C ALA A 109 -5.30 5.75 2.94
N PRO A 110 -5.53 4.72 2.10
CA PRO A 110 -5.45 4.84 0.64
C PRO A 110 -6.34 5.94 0.07
N ASP A 111 -7.53 6.15 0.64
CA ASP A 111 -8.46 7.20 0.20
C ASP A 111 -7.90 8.61 0.36
N ARG A 112 -7.15 8.87 1.46
CA ARG A 112 -6.48 10.16 1.68
C ARG A 112 -5.34 10.38 0.68
N LEU A 113 -4.61 9.31 0.36
CA LEU A 113 -3.53 9.36 -0.62
C LEU A 113 -4.09 9.66 -2.02
N LEU A 114 -5.19 9.01 -2.40
CA LEU A 114 -5.86 9.26 -3.68
C LEU A 114 -6.39 10.68 -3.79
N ALA A 115 -7.03 11.20 -2.72
CA ALA A 115 -7.52 12.57 -2.69
C ALA A 115 -6.38 13.60 -2.88
N ASP A 116 -5.21 13.36 -2.31
CA ASP A 116 -4.05 14.24 -2.48
C ASP A 116 -3.46 14.14 -3.90
N LEU A 117 -3.43 12.94 -4.48
CA LEU A 117 -2.99 12.75 -5.87
C LEU A 117 -3.95 13.39 -6.87
N GLU A 118 -5.26 13.37 -6.61
CA GLU A 118 -6.26 14.05 -7.45
C GLU A 118 -6.05 15.56 -7.45
N VAL A 119 -5.78 16.17 -6.28
CA VAL A 119 -5.43 17.60 -6.18
C VAL A 119 -4.17 17.93 -6.97
N ARG A 120 -3.23 16.99 -7.11
CA ARG A 120 -1.94 17.16 -7.82
C ARG A 120 -2.00 16.87 -9.32
N GLY A 121 -3.19 16.54 -9.85
CA GLY A 121 -3.39 16.35 -11.28
C GLY A 121 -3.65 14.93 -11.73
N LEU A 122 -3.86 13.99 -10.80
CA LEU A 122 -4.38 12.68 -11.18
C LEU A 122 -5.77 12.85 -11.81
N PRO A 123 -6.02 12.31 -13.02
CA PRO A 123 -7.33 12.43 -13.66
C PRO A 123 -8.44 11.90 -12.73
N PRO A 124 -9.55 12.63 -12.56
CA PRO A 124 -10.63 12.23 -11.65
C PRO A 124 -11.20 10.84 -11.97
N ALA A 125 -11.21 10.46 -13.24
CA ALA A 125 -11.61 9.12 -13.67
C ALA A 125 -10.67 8.04 -13.12
N ALA A 126 -9.35 8.26 -13.17
CA ALA A 126 -8.37 7.32 -12.63
C ALA A 126 -8.47 7.23 -11.10
N ALA A 127 -8.59 8.38 -10.41
CA ALA A 127 -8.79 8.40 -8.96
C ALA A 127 -10.06 7.63 -8.57
N PHE A 128 -11.16 7.82 -9.30
CA PHE A 128 -12.41 7.09 -9.08
C PHE A 128 -12.24 5.58 -9.28
N VAL A 129 -11.60 5.14 -10.36
CA VAL A 129 -11.39 3.71 -10.64
C VAL A 129 -10.60 3.05 -9.51
N VAL A 130 -9.51 3.69 -9.05
CA VAL A 130 -8.69 3.15 -7.95
C VAL A 130 -9.47 3.12 -6.64
N ALA A 131 -10.18 4.19 -6.29
CA ALA A 131 -11.03 4.26 -5.09
C ALA A 131 -12.14 3.20 -5.14
N ALA A 132 -12.81 3.05 -6.29
CA ALA A 132 -13.85 2.05 -6.49
C ALA A 132 -13.31 0.62 -6.37
N ALA A 133 -12.13 0.35 -6.93
CA ALA A 133 -11.46 -0.96 -6.83
C ALA A 133 -11.09 -1.29 -5.39
N LEU A 134 -10.46 -0.37 -4.66
CA LEU A 134 -10.11 -0.55 -3.25
C LEU A 134 -11.36 -0.79 -2.39
N GLY A 135 -12.41 0.00 -2.61
CA GLY A 135 -13.69 -0.16 -1.92
C GLY A 135 -14.48 -1.41 -2.34
N ALA A 136 -14.20 -2.02 -3.49
CA ALA A 136 -14.85 -3.25 -3.93
C ALA A 136 -14.39 -4.48 -3.13
N VAL A 137 -13.12 -4.52 -2.71
CA VAL A 137 -12.54 -5.67 -2.01
C VAL A 137 -13.33 -6.08 -0.75
N PRO A 138 -13.61 -5.20 0.22
CA PRO A 138 -14.40 -5.59 1.40
C PRO A 138 -15.83 -6.01 1.03
N ARG A 139 -16.48 -5.31 0.09
CA ARG A 139 -17.82 -5.67 -0.38
C ARG A 139 -17.86 -7.04 -1.06
N MET A 140 -16.87 -7.35 -1.89
CA MET A 140 -16.74 -8.68 -2.51
C MET A 140 -16.55 -9.77 -1.48
N ARG A 141 -15.75 -9.53 -0.43
CA ARG A 141 -15.57 -10.47 0.66
C ARG A 141 -16.88 -10.77 1.40
N GLU A 142 -17.63 -9.74 1.77
CA GLU A 142 -18.93 -9.89 2.41
C GLU A 142 -19.95 -10.62 1.52
N ARG A 143 -19.96 -10.28 0.22
CA ARG A 143 -20.80 -10.97 -0.76
C ARG A 143 -20.43 -12.46 -0.88
N ALA A 144 -19.13 -12.76 -0.97
CA ALA A 144 -18.66 -14.14 -1.04
C ALA A 144 -19.06 -14.96 0.20
N GLN A 145 -19.00 -14.36 1.39
CA GLN A 145 -19.47 -15.01 2.62
C GLN A 145 -20.97 -15.29 2.55
N ARG A 146 -21.81 -14.31 2.25
CA ARG A 146 -23.27 -14.51 2.14
C ARG A 146 -23.65 -15.55 1.06
N VAL A 147 -23.02 -15.51 -0.10
CA VAL A 147 -23.26 -16.50 -1.16
C VAL A 147 -22.79 -17.89 -0.71
N GLY A 148 -21.64 -17.98 -0.06
CA GLY A 148 -21.13 -19.23 0.51
C GLY A 148 -22.10 -19.84 1.53
N GLU A 149 -22.64 -19.06 2.45
CA GLU A 149 -23.67 -19.48 3.41
C GLU A 149 -24.94 -19.96 2.71
N ALA A 150 -25.43 -19.22 1.71
CA ALA A 150 -26.60 -19.62 0.93
C ALA A 150 -26.38 -20.92 0.13
N LEU A 151 -25.16 -21.18 -0.37
CA LEU A 151 -24.83 -22.43 -1.04
C LEU A 151 -24.81 -23.61 -0.05
N ARG A 152 -24.32 -23.39 1.17
CA ARG A 152 -24.34 -24.42 2.24
C ARG A 152 -25.77 -24.79 2.65
N THR A 153 -26.66 -23.83 2.78
CA THR A 153 -28.08 -24.12 3.09
C THR A 153 -28.77 -24.92 1.98
N ARG A 154 -28.25 -24.87 0.74
CA ARG A 154 -28.70 -25.68 -0.40
C ARG A 154 -27.99 -27.02 -0.51
N GLY A 155 -27.21 -27.42 0.51
CA GLY A 155 -26.55 -28.72 0.58
C GLY A 155 -25.20 -28.79 -0.15
N LEU A 156 -24.64 -27.65 -0.58
CA LEU A 156 -23.31 -27.62 -1.16
C LEU A 156 -22.25 -27.58 -0.05
N ASP A 157 -21.55 -28.68 0.16
CA ASP A 157 -20.43 -28.71 1.10
C ASP A 157 -19.23 -27.97 0.52
N THR A 158 -18.93 -26.78 1.09
CA THR A 158 -17.79 -25.94 0.72
C THR A 158 -16.63 -26.05 1.70
N GLU A 159 -16.77 -26.81 2.80
CA GLU A 159 -15.76 -26.90 3.87
C GLU A 159 -15.15 -28.30 4.03
N GLY A 160 -15.70 -29.31 3.35
CA GLY A 160 -15.26 -30.69 3.41
C GLY A 160 -13.92 -30.93 2.71
N SER A 161 -13.86 -32.04 1.94
CA SER A 161 -12.67 -32.42 1.21
C SER A 161 -12.23 -31.37 0.17
N VAL A 162 -10.97 -31.42 -0.28
CA VAL A 162 -10.46 -30.55 -1.35
C VAL A 162 -11.34 -30.60 -2.60
N ALA A 163 -11.85 -31.82 -2.95
CA ALA A 163 -12.76 -31.99 -4.07
C ALA A 163 -14.12 -31.31 -3.85
N ALA A 164 -14.66 -31.29 -2.61
CA ALA A 164 -15.87 -30.57 -2.28
C ALA A 164 -15.69 -29.05 -2.39
N ARG A 165 -14.56 -28.54 -1.90
CA ARG A 165 -14.20 -27.11 -2.03
C ARG A 165 -14.10 -26.68 -3.48
N LEU A 166 -13.44 -27.46 -4.33
CA LEU A 166 -13.31 -27.17 -5.76
C LEU A 166 -14.68 -27.17 -6.47
N ARG A 167 -15.60 -28.08 -6.12
CA ARG A 167 -16.97 -28.07 -6.67
C ARG A 167 -17.75 -26.82 -6.24
N GLY A 168 -17.50 -26.27 -5.05
CA GLY A 168 -18.11 -25.04 -4.57
C GLY A 168 -17.61 -23.77 -5.25
N VAL A 169 -16.40 -23.79 -5.84
CA VAL A 169 -15.79 -22.60 -6.48
C VAL A 169 -16.59 -22.13 -7.70
N ALA A 170 -17.06 -23.05 -8.55
CA ALA A 170 -17.77 -22.68 -9.77
C ALA A 170 -19.11 -21.95 -9.50
N PRO A 171 -20.04 -22.48 -8.67
CA PRO A 171 -21.29 -21.78 -8.37
C PRO A 171 -21.06 -20.49 -7.55
N LEU A 172 -20.07 -20.46 -6.65
CA LEU A 172 -19.70 -19.23 -5.95
C LEU A 172 -19.17 -18.18 -6.94
N GLY A 173 -18.26 -18.56 -7.83
CA GLY A 173 -17.69 -17.67 -8.84
C GLY A 173 -18.75 -17.14 -9.79
N ALA A 174 -19.67 -17.99 -10.28
CA ALA A 174 -20.75 -17.57 -11.17
C ALA A 174 -21.66 -16.52 -10.49
N ALA A 175 -22.09 -16.76 -9.24
CA ALA A 175 -22.91 -15.83 -8.47
C ALA A 175 -22.17 -14.51 -8.19
N MET A 176 -20.86 -14.55 -7.92
CA MET A 176 -20.02 -13.37 -7.72
C MET A 176 -19.92 -12.54 -9.01
N VAL A 177 -19.68 -13.17 -10.16
CA VAL A 177 -19.58 -12.48 -11.46
C VAL A 177 -20.91 -11.84 -11.84
N GLN A 178 -22.02 -12.58 -11.77
CA GLN A 178 -23.36 -12.05 -12.09
C GLN A 178 -23.71 -10.86 -11.19
N GLY A 179 -23.47 -10.99 -9.88
CA GLY A 179 -23.74 -9.90 -8.94
C GLY A 179 -22.82 -8.69 -9.16
N THR A 180 -21.60 -8.87 -9.64
CA THR A 180 -20.70 -7.76 -9.94
C THR A 180 -21.11 -7.05 -11.23
N LEU A 181 -21.56 -7.78 -12.25
CA LEU A 181 -22.07 -7.19 -13.49
C LEU A 181 -23.30 -6.31 -13.22
N ALA A 182 -24.27 -6.81 -12.46
CA ALA A 182 -25.44 -6.01 -12.06
C ALA A 182 -25.02 -4.76 -11.27
N GLU A 183 -24.08 -4.87 -10.34
CA GLU A 183 -23.56 -3.72 -9.58
C GLU A 183 -22.88 -2.68 -10.50
N VAL A 184 -22.16 -3.12 -11.54
CA VAL A 184 -21.55 -2.22 -12.52
C VAL A 184 -22.59 -1.46 -13.32
N GLU A 185 -23.64 -2.13 -13.78
CA GLU A 185 -24.76 -1.50 -14.52
C GLU A 185 -25.44 -0.43 -13.67
N ASP A 186 -25.85 -0.77 -12.44
CA ASP A 186 -26.49 0.17 -11.51
C ASP A 186 -25.61 1.39 -11.21
N ARG A 187 -24.33 1.17 -10.98
CA ARG A 187 -23.38 2.26 -10.72
C ARG A 187 -23.15 3.13 -11.94
N THR A 188 -23.08 2.55 -13.13
CA THR A 188 -22.88 3.30 -14.36
C THR A 188 -24.05 4.25 -14.57
N LEU A 189 -25.28 3.75 -14.46
CA LEU A 189 -26.50 4.59 -14.55
C LEU A 189 -26.50 5.71 -13.50
N ALA A 190 -26.19 5.37 -12.25
CA ALA A 190 -26.13 6.37 -11.17
C ALA A 190 -25.06 7.45 -11.41
N LEU A 191 -23.91 7.09 -11.99
CA LEU A 191 -22.84 8.04 -12.33
C LEU A 191 -23.22 8.93 -13.52
N GLU A 192 -23.89 8.38 -14.52
CA GLU A 192 -24.38 9.15 -15.67
C GLU A 192 -25.39 10.21 -15.25
N VAL A 193 -26.39 9.83 -14.43
CA VAL A 193 -27.38 10.77 -13.87
C VAL A 193 -26.70 11.87 -13.04
N ARG A 194 -25.65 11.56 -12.33
CA ARG A 194 -24.86 12.53 -11.55
C ARG A 194 -23.90 13.39 -12.39
N GLY A 195 -23.89 13.21 -13.72
CA GLY A 195 -23.03 13.96 -14.62
C GLY A 195 -21.54 13.66 -14.47
N PHE A 196 -21.18 12.41 -14.18
CA PHE A 196 -19.78 12.01 -13.98
C PHE A 196 -18.87 12.38 -15.15
N ARG A 197 -19.39 12.35 -16.38
CA ARG A 197 -18.66 12.70 -17.61
C ARG A 197 -18.76 14.20 -17.98
N SER A 198 -19.40 15.03 -17.14
CA SER A 198 -19.49 16.45 -17.43
C SER A 198 -18.11 17.11 -17.44
N ALA A 199 -17.87 18.06 -18.36
CA ALA A 199 -16.63 18.80 -18.50
C ALA A 199 -16.33 19.75 -17.31
N ARG A 200 -17.20 19.84 -16.31
CA ARG A 200 -17.00 20.69 -15.13
C ARG A 200 -15.82 20.20 -14.32
N ARG A 201 -14.92 21.12 -13.97
CA ARG A 201 -13.84 20.84 -13.02
C ARG A 201 -14.42 20.39 -11.69
N ARG A 202 -14.02 19.22 -11.24
CA ARG A 202 -14.37 18.71 -9.92
C ARG A 202 -13.50 19.39 -8.86
N THR A 203 -14.10 19.69 -7.73
CA THR A 203 -13.40 20.21 -6.56
C THR A 203 -13.33 19.13 -5.51
N VAL A 204 -12.16 18.98 -4.88
CA VAL A 204 -11.99 18.08 -3.74
C VAL A 204 -12.57 18.77 -2.52
N LEU A 205 -13.54 18.13 -1.86
CA LEU A 205 -14.29 18.71 -0.75
C LEU A 205 -13.40 19.07 0.45
N ARG A 206 -12.37 18.26 0.72
CA ARG A 206 -11.40 18.46 1.81
C ARG A 206 -9.99 18.17 1.30
N PRO A 207 -9.34 19.13 0.62
CA PRO A 207 -7.98 18.94 0.18
C PRO A 207 -7.04 18.78 1.40
N PRO A 208 -6.10 17.83 1.38
CA PRO A 208 -5.11 17.71 2.43
C PRO A 208 -4.29 19.01 2.54
N PRO A 209 -3.98 19.49 3.77
CA PRO A 209 -3.16 20.67 3.94
C PRO A 209 -1.76 20.45 3.36
N ASP A 210 -1.28 21.39 2.56
CA ASP A 210 0.04 21.36 1.93
C ASP A 210 0.82 22.62 2.27
N SER A 211 1.66 22.56 3.29
CA SER A 211 2.47 23.70 3.73
C SER A 211 3.68 23.94 2.81
N ALA A 212 4.18 25.20 2.78
CA ALA A 212 5.39 25.53 2.04
C ALA A 212 6.60 24.71 2.54
N ALA A 213 6.68 24.45 3.84
CA ALA A 213 7.72 23.61 4.45
C ALA A 213 7.68 22.16 3.94
N GLU A 214 6.48 21.57 3.77
CA GLU A 214 6.36 20.23 3.22
C GLU A 214 6.71 20.15 1.73
N ARG A 215 6.40 21.20 0.96
CA ARG A 215 6.84 21.30 -0.44
C ARG A 215 8.37 21.37 -0.54
N ALA A 216 9.01 22.18 0.30
CA ALA A 216 10.47 22.27 0.38
C ALA A 216 11.09 20.92 0.80
N LEU A 217 10.49 20.25 1.79
CA LEU A 217 10.95 18.93 2.23
C LEU A 217 10.89 17.90 1.10
N ARG A 218 9.78 17.86 0.34
CA ARG A 218 9.67 16.96 -0.82
C ARG A 218 10.71 17.24 -1.88
N ALA A 219 10.93 18.52 -2.19
CA ALA A 219 11.95 18.92 -3.17
C ALA A 219 13.36 18.50 -2.70
N ALA A 220 13.69 18.72 -1.43
CA ALA A 220 14.95 18.31 -0.83
C ALA A 220 15.14 16.78 -0.88
N LEU A 221 14.12 16.02 -0.51
CA LEU A 221 14.16 14.54 -0.56
C LEU A 221 14.39 14.03 -1.99
N LEU A 222 13.68 14.60 -2.97
CA LEU A 222 13.87 14.23 -4.38
C LEU A 222 15.26 14.59 -4.88
N ALA A 223 15.79 15.77 -4.53
CA ALA A 223 17.14 16.18 -4.88
C ALA A 223 18.20 15.22 -4.32
N VAL A 224 18.04 14.79 -3.06
CA VAL A 224 18.94 13.80 -2.43
C VAL A 224 18.87 12.45 -3.15
N ALA A 225 17.67 11.99 -3.51
CA ALA A 225 17.51 10.72 -4.24
C ALA A 225 18.17 10.81 -5.64
N LEU A 226 17.96 11.91 -6.36
CA LEU A 226 18.55 12.12 -7.68
C LEU A 226 20.08 12.21 -7.59
N ALA A 227 20.62 12.92 -6.61
CA ALA A 227 22.06 12.98 -6.37
C ALA A 227 22.66 11.59 -6.08
N ALA A 228 22.01 10.78 -5.24
CA ALA A 228 22.46 9.43 -4.92
C ALA A 228 22.41 8.49 -6.13
N ILE A 229 21.40 8.63 -6.99
CA ILE A 229 21.31 7.85 -8.24
C ILE A 229 22.40 8.30 -9.22
N ALA A 230 22.56 9.60 -9.39
CA ALA A 230 23.56 10.17 -10.30
C ALA A 230 24.99 9.77 -9.92
N THR A 231 25.33 9.85 -8.63
CA THR A 231 26.67 9.42 -8.15
C THR A 231 26.89 7.92 -8.42
N ARG A 232 25.88 7.08 -8.23
CA ARG A 232 26.02 5.64 -8.50
C ARG A 232 26.18 5.33 -10.00
N VAL A 233 25.51 6.08 -10.87
CA VAL A 233 25.64 5.90 -12.33
C VAL A 233 27.00 6.39 -12.83
N TRP A 234 27.49 7.50 -12.26
CA TRP A 234 28.78 8.09 -12.66
C TRP A 234 29.99 7.28 -12.22
N PHE A 235 29.93 6.63 -11.04
CA PHE A 235 31.04 5.83 -10.48
C PHE A 235 30.95 4.32 -10.78
N ARG A 236 30.13 3.90 -11.73
CA ARG A 236 30.01 2.52 -12.21
C ARG A 236 30.63 2.36 -13.59
#